data_a401c6903e8dfd6fa9451e9c46aed9c8
#
_entry.id   a401c6903e8dfd6fa9451e9c46aed9c8
#
_cell.length_a   1.000
_cell.length_b   1.000
_cell.length_c   1.000
_cell.angle_alpha   90.00
_cell.angle_beta   90.00
_cell.angle_gamma   90.00
#
_symmetry.space_group_name_H-M   'P 1'
#
loop_
_entity.id
_entity.type
_entity.pdbx_description
1 polymer ?
#
loop_
_entity_poly.entity_id
_entity_poly.type
_entity_poly.pdbx_seq_one_letter_code
_entity_poly.pdbx_strand_id
1 'polypeptide(L)'
;MKRVAFGNFDPDKKNAVFLAIYVKEISPWKYFDGNIKNMKCPAIIMIDRWDGRMGFPGGTVDEGEELLDALVREVKEEIGITVKPDKVKEIAAFEFSISTHLYGLEVLEAEFLHIYYHILNNFSRSILLHAYEEGDESHFMSEITGIKIIPLVEHAGKGINLFLENSFAGSAKDELLIMLDELFGIELQNKPKGS
;
A
#
# COMPACT_ATOMS: atom_id res chain seq x y z
N MET A 1 1.08 2.27 19.56
CA MET A 1 -0.03 1.95 18.64
C MET A 1 -0.68 0.66 19.12
N LYS A 2 -2.01 0.58 19.10
CA LYS A 2 -2.76 -0.59 19.60
C LYS A 2 -3.52 -1.19 18.43
N ARG A 3 -3.31 -2.49 18.15
CA ARG A 3 -4.16 -3.22 17.21
C ARG A 3 -5.55 -3.40 17.82
N VAL A 4 -6.59 -3.16 17.05
CA VAL A 4 -8.00 -3.33 17.45
C VAL A 4 -8.71 -4.25 16.47
N ALA A 5 -9.86 -4.79 16.88
CA ALA A 5 -10.71 -5.50 15.95
C ALA A 5 -11.32 -4.51 14.95
N PHE A 6 -11.53 -4.93 13.72
CA PHE A 6 -12.18 -4.14 12.70
C PHE A 6 -13.57 -3.67 13.18
N GLY A 7 -13.92 -2.42 12.92
CA GLY A 7 -15.16 -1.82 13.40
C GLY A 7 -15.20 -1.48 14.90
N ASN A 8 -14.17 -1.82 15.67
CA ASN A 8 -14.09 -1.51 17.10
C ASN A 8 -13.02 -0.43 17.34
N PHE A 9 -13.37 0.80 17.02
CA PHE A 9 -12.53 1.97 17.16
C PHE A 9 -13.26 3.10 17.91
N ASP A 10 -12.51 4.05 18.40
CA ASP A 10 -13.03 5.21 19.09
C ASP A 10 -13.78 6.13 18.09
N PRO A 11 -15.10 6.35 18.25
CA PRO A 11 -15.87 7.17 17.33
C PRO A 11 -15.50 8.66 17.36
N ASP A 12 -14.82 9.10 18.40
CA ASP A 12 -14.37 10.50 18.56
C ASP A 12 -13.03 10.76 17.84
N LYS A 13 -12.39 9.71 17.31
CA LYS A 13 -11.13 9.84 16.56
C LYS A 13 -11.38 9.92 15.06
N LYS A 14 -10.51 10.67 14.39
CA LYS A 14 -10.44 10.63 12.93
C LYS A 14 -10.09 9.22 12.46
N ASN A 15 -10.71 8.80 11.38
CA ASN A 15 -10.43 7.53 10.71
C ASN A 15 -9.63 7.75 9.43
N ALA A 16 -8.80 6.78 9.07
CA ALA A 16 -8.13 6.72 7.79
C ALA A 16 -8.18 5.29 7.26
N VAL A 17 -8.29 5.15 5.96
CA VAL A 17 -8.40 3.88 5.24
C VAL A 17 -7.27 3.73 4.25
N PHE A 18 -6.72 2.52 4.14
CA PHE A 18 -5.60 2.22 3.26
C PHE A 18 -5.82 0.91 2.52
N LEU A 19 -5.24 0.79 1.31
CA LEU A 19 -5.36 -0.38 0.46
C LEU A 19 -3.99 -1.02 0.21
N ALA A 20 -3.83 -2.27 0.63
CA ALA A 20 -2.73 -3.12 0.22
C ALA A 20 -3.12 -3.90 -1.05
N ILE A 21 -2.54 -3.57 -2.19
CA ILE A 21 -2.71 -4.32 -3.44
C ILE A 21 -1.60 -5.36 -3.50
N TYR A 22 -1.96 -6.64 -3.57
CA TYR A 22 -0.98 -7.71 -3.50
C TYR A 22 -1.30 -8.89 -4.41
N VAL A 23 -0.24 -9.64 -4.71
CA VAL A 23 -0.28 -10.88 -5.47
C VAL A 23 0.45 -11.98 -4.68
N LYS A 24 -0.07 -13.21 -4.69
CA LYS A 24 0.59 -14.36 -4.02
C LYS A 24 1.78 -14.88 -4.79
N GLU A 25 1.76 -14.78 -6.09
CA GLU A 25 2.81 -15.29 -6.96
C GLU A 25 3.11 -14.34 -8.10
N ILE A 26 4.33 -13.83 -8.14
CA ILE A 26 4.90 -13.08 -9.28
C ILE A 26 6.31 -13.56 -9.54
N SER A 27 6.75 -13.48 -10.78
CA SER A 27 8.14 -13.77 -11.14
C SER A 27 9.01 -12.51 -10.95
N PRO A 28 9.83 -12.42 -9.89
CA PRO A 28 10.60 -11.23 -9.58
C PRO A 28 11.85 -11.05 -10.43
N TRP A 29 12.16 -11.97 -11.37
CA TRP A 29 13.39 -11.98 -12.16
C TRP A 29 13.67 -10.68 -12.92
N LYS A 30 12.64 -9.89 -13.20
CA LYS A 30 12.79 -8.56 -13.82
C LYS A 30 13.38 -7.52 -12.87
N TYR A 31 13.30 -7.78 -11.56
CA TYR A 31 13.70 -6.87 -10.49
C TYR A 31 14.98 -7.31 -9.80
N PHE A 32 15.34 -8.60 -9.93
CA PHE A 32 16.57 -9.19 -9.43
C PHE A 32 17.42 -9.68 -10.60
N ASP A 33 18.71 -9.80 -10.36
CA ASP A 33 19.68 -10.28 -11.34
C ASP A 33 19.24 -11.64 -11.94
N GLY A 34 19.42 -11.83 -13.25
CA GLY A 34 18.81 -12.85 -14.11
C GLY A 34 18.95 -14.33 -13.73
N ASN A 35 19.52 -14.63 -12.56
CA ASN A 35 19.68 -16.01 -12.06
C ASN A 35 18.41 -16.61 -11.40
N ILE A 36 17.32 -15.83 -11.29
CA ILE A 36 16.09 -16.21 -10.56
C ILE A 36 14.90 -16.46 -11.50
N LYS A 37 15.16 -16.92 -12.70
CA LYS A 37 14.13 -17.04 -13.76
C LYS A 37 12.90 -17.88 -13.39
N ASN A 38 13.05 -18.82 -12.46
CA ASN A 38 11.99 -19.76 -12.07
C ASN A 38 11.45 -19.53 -10.66
N MET A 39 11.92 -18.50 -9.95
CA MET A 39 11.42 -18.21 -8.62
C MET A 39 10.12 -17.42 -8.72
N LYS A 40 9.15 -17.83 -7.94
CA LYS A 40 7.92 -17.06 -7.72
C LYS A 40 7.85 -16.65 -6.25
N CYS A 41 7.35 -15.49 -5.99
CA CYS A 41 7.16 -14.97 -4.64
C CYS A 41 5.94 -14.07 -4.57
N PRO A 42 5.39 -13.81 -3.38
CA PRO A 42 4.40 -12.77 -3.20
C PRO A 42 5.01 -11.39 -3.45
N ALA A 43 4.17 -10.43 -3.81
CA ALA A 43 4.57 -9.03 -3.94
C ALA A 43 3.43 -8.09 -3.57
N ILE A 44 3.78 -6.88 -3.19
CA ILE A 44 2.85 -5.80 -2.88
C ILE A 44 3.20 -4.55 -3.68
N ILE A 45 2.21 -3.68 -3.87
CA ILE A 45 2.40 -2.32 -4.37
C ILE A 45 2.43 -1.37 -3.18
N MET A 46 3.44 -0.52 -3.14
CA MET A 46 3.53 0.60 -2.20
C MET A 46 3.86 1.89 -2.93
N ILE A 47 3.47 3.01 -2.35
CA ILE A 47 3.69 4.35 -2.90
C ILE A 47 4.85 5.05 -2.18
N ASP A 48 5.63 5.81 -2.94
CA ASP A 48 6.54 6.83 -2.42
C ASP A 48 5.73 8.12 -2.23
N ARG A 49 5.69 8.62 -1.02
CA ARG A 49 5.00 9.88 -0.68
C ARG A 49 5.95 11.06 -0.90
N TRP A 50 5.35 12.25 -1.09
CA TRP A 50 6.08 13.52 -1.25
C TRP A 50 7.04 13.81 -0.06
N ASP A 51 6.76 13.30 1.13
CA ASP A 51 7.57 13.45 2.33
C ASP A 51 8.74 12.44 2.43
N GLY A 52 8.96 11.63 1.39
CA GLY A 52 10.01 10.61 1.30
C GLY A 52 9.72 9.33 2.08
N ARG A 53 8.50 9.13 2.53
CA ARG A 53 8.07 7.94 3.27
C ARG A 53 7.32 6.96 2.38
N MET A 54 7.40 5.67 2.73
CA MET A 54 6.60 4.63 2.11
C MET A 54 5.21 4.55 2.75
N GLY A 55 4.18 4.29 1.94
CA GLY A 55 2.82 4.11 2.40
C GLY A 55 2.00 3.19 1.52
N PHE A 56 0.80 2.88 1.99
CA PHE A 56 -0.26 2.31 1.17
C PHE A 56 -1.11 3.46 0.60
N PRO A 57 -1.69 3.29 -0.60
CA PRO A 57 -2.67 4.26 -1.10
C PRO A 57 -3.91 4.30 -0.21
N GLY A 58 -4.45 5.50 -0.01
CA GLY A 58 -5.59 5.75 0.86
C GLY A 58 -5.43 7.04 1.66
N GLY A 59 -6.44 7.39 2.44
CA GLY A 59 -6.44 8.65 3.16
C GLY A 59 -7.50 8.75 4.25
N THR A 60 -7.91 9.97 4.54
CA THR A 60 -8.82 10.29 5.64
C THR A 60 -10.27 10.00 5.27
N VAL A 61 -11.02 9.47 6.21
CA VAL A 61 -12.48 9.30 6.10
C VAL A 61 -13.15 10.61 6.44
N ASP A 62 -14.02 11.10 5.58
CA ASP A 62 -14.78 12.32 5.79
C ASP A 62 -15.91 12.11 6.83
N GLU A 63 -16.37 13.20 7.41
CA GLU A 63 -17.46 13.15 8.40
C GLU A 63 -18.74 12.57 7.78
N GLY A 64 -19.22 11.47 8.35
CA GLY A 64 -20.42 10.78 7.87
C GLY A 64 -20.20 9.84 6.68
N GLU A 65 -18.95 9.69 6.22
CA GLU A 65 -18.60 8.77 5.16
C GLU A 65 -18.34 7.35 5.71
N GLU A 66 -18.78 6.32 4.99
CA GLU A 66 -18.48 4.93 5.34
C GLU A 66 -17.03 4.57 4.95
N LEU A 67 -16.39 3.69 5.74
CA LEU A 67 -14.98 3.32 5.54
C LEU A 67 -14.66 2.81 4.12
N LEU A 68 -15.56 2.00 3.55
CA LEU A 68 -15.37 1.46 2.20
C LEU A 68 -15.58 2.50 1.11
N ASP A 69 -16.48 3.46 1.31
CA ASP A 69 -16.71 4.55 0.37
C ASP A 69 -15.49 5.49 0.35
N ALA A 70 -14.96 5.83 1.53
CA ALA A 70 -13.72 6.56 1.67
C ALA A 70 -12.55 5.84 0.97
N LEU A 71 -12.42 4.52 1.17
CA LEU A 71 -11.37 3.74 0.51
C LEU A 71 -11.45 3.83 -1.01
N VAL A 72 -12.66 3.68 -1.57
CA VAL A 72 -12.89 3.76 -3.03
C VAL A 72 -12.56 5.15 -3.56
N ARG A 73 -12.99 6.20 -2.85
CA ARG A 73 -12.71 7.59 -3.20
C ARG A 73 -11.21 7.89 -3.18
N GLU A 74 -10.55 7.65 -2.05
CA GLU A 74 -9.14 7.96 -1.84
C GLU A 74 -8.23 7.21 -2.83
N VAL A 75 -8.46 5.91 -3.01
CA VAL A 75 -7.66 5.10 -3.96
C VAL A 75 -7.84 5.59 -5.39
N LYS A 76 -9.05 6.03 -5.75
CA LYS A 76 -9.30 6.61 -7.07
C LYS A 76 -8.62 7.97 -7.24
N GLU A 77 -8.67 8.82 -6.23
CA GLU A 77 -8.05 10.15 -6.22
C GLU A 77 -6.52 10.04 -6.25
N GLU A 78 -5.92 9.18 -5.43
CA GLU A 78 -4.47 9.08 -5.35
C GLU A 78 -3.83 8.32 -6.52
N ILE A 79 -4.39 7.17 -6.90
CA ILE A 79 -3.74 6.27 -7.87
C ILE A 79 -4.59 5.96 -9.12
N GLY A 80 -5.77 6.56 -9.25
CA GLY A 80 -6.62 6.47 -10.44
C GLY A 80 -7.30 5.11 -10.64
N ILE A 81 -7.36 4.26 -9.61
CA ILE A 81 -7.96 2.92 -9.69
C ILE A 81 -9.34 2.93 -9.04
N THR A 82 -10.31 2.34 -9.73
CA THR A 82 -11.63 2.08 -9.14
C THR A 82 -11.67 0.69 -8.51
N VAL A 83 -11.73 0.67 -7.19
CA VAL A 83 -11.81 -0.56 -6.40
C VAL A 83 -13.28 -0.96 -6.21
N LYS A 84 -13.57 -2.26 -6.29
CA LYS A 84 -14.89 -2.81 -5.98
C LYS A 84 -14.93 -3.22 -4.51
N PRO A 85 -15.85 -2.70 -3.70
CA PRO A 85 -15.93 -3.00 -2.27
C PRO A 85 -16.02 -4.51 -1.94
N ASP A 86 -16.69 -5.29 -2.79
CA ASP A 86 -16.84 -6.74 -2.63
C ASP A 86 -15.55 -7.54 -2.90
N LYS A 87 -14.51 -6.90 -3.42
CA LYS A 87 -13.21 -7.52 -3.72
C LYS A 87 -12.15 -7.28 -2.66
N VAL A 88 -12.37 -6.35 -1.77
CA VAL A 88 -11.42 -6.05 -0.69
C VAL A 88 -11.75 -6.83 0.57
N LYS A 89 -10.71 -7.15 1.34
CA LYS A 89 -10.80 -7.84 2.63
C LYS A 89 -10.18 -6.97 3.71
N GLU A 90 -10.77 -6.98 4.87
CA GLU A 90 -10.19 -6.39 6.08
C GLU A 90 -8.93 -7.17 6.49
N ILE A 91 -7.81 -6.47 6.66
CA ILE A 91 -6.55 -7.08 7.11
C ILE A 91 -6.27 -6.72 8.57
N ALA A 92 -6.21 -5.41 8.87
CA ALA A 92 -5.86 -4.94 10.19
C ALA A 92 -6.48 -3.57 10.48
N ALA A 93 -6.73 -3.30 11.75
CA ALA A 93 -7.08 -1.98 12.23
C ALA A 93 -6.22 -1.60 13.43
N PHE A 94 -5.84 -0.34 13.50
CA PHE A 94 -5.01 0.21 14.58
C PHE A 94 -5.60 1.49 15.14
N GLU A 95 -5.35 1.69 16.39
CA GLU A 95 -5.75 2.87 17.12
C GLU A 95 -4.53 3.57 17.72
N PHE A 96 -4.36 4.86 17.38
CA PHE A 96 -3.40 5.75 17.95
C PHE A 96 -3.99 7.16 18.10
N SER A 97 -3.41 8.20 17.49
CA SER A 97 -4.02 9.53 17.38
C SER A 97 -5.16 9.57 16.37
N ILE A 98 -5.10 8.70 15.37
CA ILE A 98 -6.15 8.41 14.42
C ILE A 98 -6.39 6.90 14.41
N SER A 99 -7.57 6.46 13.98
CA SER A 99 -7.85 5.04 13.74
C SER A 99 -7.55 4.73 12.28
N THR A 100 -6.73 3.72 12.02
CA THR A 100 -6.37 3.31 10.65
C THR A 100 -6.92 1.92 10.34
N HIS A 101 -7.40 1.76 9.11
CA HIS A 101 -8.04 0.54 8.63
C HIS A 101 -7.35 0.09 7.34
N LEU A 102 -6.63 -1.03 7.39
CA LEU A 102 -5.97 -1.61 6.23
C LEU A 102 -6.87 -2.66 5.58
N TYR A 103 -7.21 -2.43 4.34
CA TYR A 103 -7.87 -3.39 3.46
C TYR A 103 -6.88 -4.04 2.49
N GLY A 104 -7.15 -5.25 2.06
CA GLY A 104 -6.34 -5.98 1.08
C GLY A 104 -7.11 -6.28 -0.19
N LEU A 105 -6.49 -6.02 -1.32
CA LEU A 105 -6.94 -6.44 -2.65
C LEU A 105 -5.99 -7.51 -3.19
N GLU A 106 -6.42 -8.76 -3.16
CA GLU A 106 -5.70 -9.87 -3.78
C GLU A 106 -6.04 -9.95 -5.26
N VAL A 107 -5.01 -9.92 -6.10
CA VAL A 107 -5.16 -10.03 -7.56
C VAL A 107 -4.23 -11.07 -8.15
N LEU A 108 -4.48 -11.49 -9.39
CA LEU A 108 -3.57 -12.35 -10.14
C LEU A 108 -2.40 -11.53 -10.74
N GLU A 109 -1.29 -12.20 -11.08
CA GLU A 109 -0.06 -11.57 -11.61
C GLU A 109 -0.36 -10.62 -12.78
N ALA A 110 -1.20 -11.02 -13.73
CA ALA A 110 -1.53 -10.19 -14.89
C ALA A 110 -2.28 -8.91 -14.50
N GLU A 111 -3.22 -9.00 -13.58
CA GLU A 111 -3.99 -7.87 -13.05
C GLU A 111 -3.10 -6.96 -12.18
N PHE A 112 -2.23 -7.55 -11.35
CA PHE A 112 -1.26 -6.83 -10.54
C PHE A 112 -0.33 -5.96 -11.40
N LEU A 113 0.23 -6.54 -12.46
CA LEU A 113 1.08 -5.81 -13.40
C LEU A 113 0.30 -4.75 -14.19
N HIS A 114 -0.95 -5.05 -14.58
CA HIS A 114 -1.81 -4.08 -15.24
C HIS A 114 -2.06 -2.87 -14.34
N ILE A 115 -2.42 -3.09 -13.09
CA ILE A 115 -2.61 -2.04 -12.07
C ILE A 115 -1.33 -1.21 -11.92
N TYR A 116 -0.18 -1.86 -11.73
CA TYR A 116 1.10 -1.17 -11.58
C TYR A 116 1.43 -0.28 -12.78
N TYR A 117 1.31 -0.79 -14.00
CA TYR A 117 1.57 -0.01 -15.21
C TYR A 117 0.54 1.09 -15.44
N HIS A 118 -0.72 0.87 -15.05
CA HIS A 118 -1.75 1.90 -15.13
C HIS A 118 -1.38 3.09 -14.23
N ILE A 119 -1.03 2.85 -12.96
CA ILE A 119 -0.62 3.88 -12.02
C ILE A 119 0.65 4.58 -12.53
N LEU A 120 1.65 3.83 -12.98
CA LEU A 120 2.91 4.37 -13.48
C LEU A 120 2.70 5.29 -14.71
N ASN A 121 1.82 4.90 -15.63
CA ASN A 121 1.48 5.71 -16.79
C ASN A 121 0.75 6.99 -16.41
N ASN A 122 -0.20 6.92 -15.49
CA ASN A 122 -0.93 8.08 -14.99
C ASN A 122 0.01 9.04 -14.25
N PHE A 123 0.92 8.52 -13.44
CA PHE A 123 1.97 9.29 -12.79
C PHE A 123 2.85 10.05 -13.79
N SER A 124 3.34 9.36 -14.82
CA SER A 124 4.17 9.97 -15.84
C SER A 124 3.43 11.08 -16.62
N ARG A 125 2.13 10.88 -16.89
CA ARG A 125 1.27 11.88 -17.56
C ARG A 125 1.01 13.08 -16.66
N SER A 126 0.74 12.87 -15.37
CA SER A 126 0.51 13.94 -14.41
C SER A 126 1.72 14.86 -14.28
N ILE A 127 2.93 14.30 -14.15
CA ILE A 127 4.17 15.09 -14.11
C ILE A 127 4.32 15.94 -15.38
N LEU A 128 4.00 15.40 -16.56
CA LEU A 128 4.10 16.12 -17.82
C LEU A 128 3.04 17.21 -17.94
N LEU A 129 1.82 16.98 -17.46
CA LEU A 129 0.72 17.95 -17.50
C LEU A 129 0.92 19.09 -16.50
N HIS A 130 1.34 18.80 -15.28
CA HIS A 130 1.64 19.84 -14.28
C HIS A 130 2.79 20.79 -14.69
N ALA A 131 3.65 20.36 -15.60
CA ALA A 131 4.66 21.24 -16.17
C ALA A 131 4.04 22.30 -17.14
N TYR A 132 2.79 22.10 -17.57
CA TYR A 132 2.14 22.94 -18.59
C TYR A 132 0.84 23.63 -18.15
N GLU A 133 0.18 23.19 -17.09
CA GLU A 133 -1.12 23.73 -16.66
C GLU A 133 -1.06 24.20 -15.20
N GLU A 134 -0.92 25.51 -15.01
CA GLU A 134 -1.23 26.15 -13.72
C GLU A 134 -2.75 26.15 -13.56
N GLY A 135 -3.30 25.30 -12.68
CA GLY A 135 -4.67 25.47 -12.21
C GLY A 135 -5.59 24.26 -12.12
N ASP A 136 -5.11 23.03 -12.20
CA ASP A 136 -5.98 21.90 -11.92
C ASP A 136 -5.95 21.56 -10.42
N GLU A 137 -7.11 21.73 -9.76
CA GLU A 137 -7.34 21.39 -8.34
C GLU A 137 -7.45 19.87 -8.09
N SER A 138 -7.10 19.02 -9.06
CA SER A 138 -7.09 17.59 -8.85
C SER A 138 -5.95 17.21 -7.90
N HIS A 139 -6.29 16.69 -6.75
CA HIS A 139 -5.33 16.09 -5.78
C HIS A 139 -4.65 14.83 -6.31
N PHE A 140 -4.97 14.45 -7.56
CA PHE A 140 -4.38 13.31 -8.24
C PHE A 140 -2.85 13.45 -8.27
N MET A 141 -2.19 12.54 -7.52
CA MET A 141 -0.74 12.44 -7.40
C MET A 141 -0.01 13.65 -6.78
N SER A 142 -0.69 14.59 -6.15
CA SER A 142 -0.01 15.68 -5.43
C SER A 142 0.78 15.17 -4.21
N GLU A 143 0.36 14.05 -3.64
CA GLU A 143 0.98 13.45 -2.47
C GLU A 143 1.90 12.25 -2.78
N ILE A 144 1.93 11.79 -4.04
CA ILE A 144 2.69 10.61 -4.48
C ILE A 144 3.81 11.05 -5.40
N THR A 145 5.03 10.60 -5.12
CA THR A 145 6.22 10.84 -5.95
C THR A 145 6.71 9.61 -6.70
N GLY A 146 6.14 8.45 -6.42
CA GLY A 146 6.49 7.22 -7.08
C GLY A 146 5.66 6.02 -6.62
N ILE A 147 5.86 4.91 -7.32
CA ILE A 147 5.22 3.62 -7.03
C ILE A 147 6.26 2.51 -7.13
N LYS A 148 6.19 1.54 -6.24
CA LYS A 148 7.09 0.39 -6.20
C LYS A 148 6.36 -0.94 -6.10
N ILE A 149 6.86 -1.93 -6.82
CA ILE A 149 6.58 -3.34 -6.54
C ILE A 149 7.63 -3.82 -5.55
N ILE A 150 7.17 -4.34 -4.43
CA ILE A 150 8.03 -4.90 -3.38
C ILE A 150 7.85 -6.42 -3.38
N PRO A 151 8.82 -7.19 -3.94
CA PRO A 151 8.82 -8.65 -3.81
C PRO A 151 9.07 -9.05 -2.36
N LEU A 152 8.21 -9.92 -1.83
CA LEU A 152 8.28 -10.36 -0.44
C LEU A 152 9.20 -11.58 -0.30
N VAL A 153 10.47 -11.38 -0.64
CA VAL A 153 11.50 -12.41 -0.66
C VAL A 153 12.84 -11.80 -0.31
N GLU A 154 13.73 -12.62 0.22
CA GLU A 154 15.14 -12.28 0.43
C GLU A 154 16.01 -12.95 -0.63
N HIS A 155 16.84 -12.15 -1.33
CA HIS A 155 17.81 -12.66 -2.27
C HIS A 155 19.06 -11.77 -2.34
N ALA A 156 20.23 -12.35 -2.10
CA ALA A 156 21.53 -11.68 -2.21
C ALA A 156 21.62 -10.34 -1.45
N GLY A 157 21.01 -10.25 -0.25
CA GLY A 157 20.99 -9.04 0.57
C GLY A 157 20.04 -7.95 0.04
N LYS A 158 19.17 -8.30 -0.90
CA LYS A 158 18.09 -7.45 -1.42
C LYS A 158 16.76 -8.12 -1.09
N GLY A 159 15.73 -7.35 -0.82
CA GLY A 159 14.40 -7.88 -0.56
C GLY A 159 13.71 -7.19 0.58
N ILE A 160 12.77 -7.89 1.22
CA ILE A 160 11.87 -7.30 2.19
C ILE A 160 12.59 -6.74 3.43
N ASN A 161 13.66 -7.39 3.92
CA ASN A 161 14.38 -6.88 5.09
C ASN A 161 15.05 -5.53 4.79
N LEU A 162 15.72 -5.40 3.64
CA LEU A 162 16.31 -4.14 3.22
C LEU A 162 15.21 -3.08 2.97
N PHE A 163 14.08 -3.48 2.39
CA PHE A 163 12.96 -2.57 2.19
C PHE A 163 12.42 -2.02 3.51
N LEU A 164 12.36 -2.83 4.56
CA LEU A 164 11.91 -2.41 5.89
C LEU A 164 12.84 -1.41 6.62
N GLU A 165 14.02 -1.14 6.08
CA GLU A 165 14.90 -0.06 6.56
C GLU A 165 14.45 1.34 6.09
N ASN A 166 13.56 1.43 5.11
CA ASN A 166 12.99 2.71 4.67
C ASN A 166 12.13 3.37 5.78
N SER A 167 11.92 4.67 5.62
CA SER A 167 10.96 5.40 6.43
C SER A 167 9.53 5.15 5.96
N PHE A 168 8.62 4.94 6.90
CA PHE A 168 7.21 4.68 6.62
C PHE A 168 6.31 5.77 7.19
N ALA A 169 5.20 6.02 6.52
CA ALA A 169 4.19 6.97 6.97
C ALA A 169 3.30 6.31 8.04
N GLY A 170 3.05 7.00 9.14
CA GLY A 170 2.11 6.57 10.17
C GLY A 170 2.34 5.12 10.64
N SER A 171 1.30 4.31 10.50
CA SER A 171 1.26 2.88 10.85
C SER A 171 1.70 1.94 9.73
N ALA A 172 2.03 2.45 8.54
CA ALA A 172 2.23 1.63 7.33
C ALA A 172 3.27 0.50 7.50
N LYS A 173 4.31 0.71 8.31
CA LYS A 173 5.28 -0.36 8.61
C LYS A 173 4.68 -1.49 9.44
N ASP A 174 3.95 -1.15 10.48
CA ASP A 174 3.32 -2.15 11.36
C ASP A 174 2.19 -2.89 10.63
N GLU A 175 1.44 -2.19 9.79
CA GLU A 175 0.44 -2.75 8.90
C GLU A 175 1.07 -3.75 7.92
N LEU A 176 2.19 -3.38 7.29
CA LEU A 176 2.95 -4.26 6.43
C LEU A 176 3.43 -5.51 7.17
N LEU A 177 3.99 -5.36 8.37
CA LEU A 177 4.49 -6.49 9.17
C LEU A 177 3.38 -7.49 9.51
N ILE A 178 2.18 -7.00 9.85
CA ILE A 178 1.03 -7.86 10.12
C ILE A 178 0.56 -8.56 8.84
N MET A 179 0.50 -7.85 7.73
CA MET A 179 0.15 -8.42 6.45
C MET A 179 1.13 -9.53 6.03
N LEU A 180 2.44 -9.35 6.25
CA LEU A 180 3.46 -10.36 5.97
C LEU A 180 3.25 -11.63 6.79
N ASP A 181 2.95 -11.49 8.08
CA ASP A 181 2.68 -12.62 8.97
C ASP A 181 1.37 -13.33 8.61
N GLU A 182 0.27 -12.60 8.53
CA GLU A 182 -1.07 -13.18 8.41
C GLU A 182 -1.43 -13.70 7.01
N LEU A 183 -0.98 -13.01 5.94
CA LEU A 183 -1.34 -13.40 4.58
C LEU A 183 -0.30 -14.31 3.92
N PHE A 184 0.96 -14.20 4.32
CA PHE A 184 2.06 -14.90 3.65
C PHE A 184 2.85 -15.83 4.56
N GLY A 185 2.60 -15.82 5.88
CA GLY A 185 3.35 -16.60 6.86
C GLY A 185 4.84 -16.22 6.91
N ILE A 186 5.17 -14.99 6.55
CA ILE A 186 6.54 -14.48 6.55
C ILE A 186 6.84 -13.89 7.93
N GLU A 187 7.43 -14.69 8.81
CA GLU A 187 7.97 -14.21 10.08
C GLU A 187 9.31 -13.52 9.87
N LEU A 188 9.34 -12.21 10.08
CA LEU A 188 10.59 -11.46 10.06
C LEU A 188 11.31 -11.61 11.42
N GLN A 189 12.63 -11.83 11.38
CA GLN A 189 13.46 -12.08 12.56
C GLN A 189 13.54 -10.87 13.52
N ASN A 190 12.92 -9.72 13.18
CA ASN A 190 12.91 -8.49 13.95
C ASN A 190 11.53 -8.12 14.51
N LYS A 191 10.83 -9.08 15.15
CA LYS A 191 9.79 -8.64 16.10
C LYS A 191 10.50 -7.87 17.21
N PRO A 192 10.14 -6.60 17.51
CA PRO A 192 10.62 -5.97 18.76
C PRO A 192 10.22 -6.90 19.89
N LYS A 193 11.23 -7.38 20.65
CA LYS A 193 11.00 -8.19 21.84
C LYS A 193 10.08 -7.37 22.71
N GLY A 194 8.87 -7.89 22.94
CA GLY A 194 7.83 -7.23 23.68
C GLY A 194 8.33 -6.68 25.00
N SER A 195 7.97 -5.47 25.26
CA SER A 195 7.87 -4.87 26.59
C SER A 195 6.45 -5.00 27.07
#